data_c4b15e646abf2b6d262afeb7964416ac
#
_entry.id   c4b15e646abf2b6d262afeb7964416ac
#
_cell.length_a   1.000
_cell.length_b   1.000
_cell.length_c   1.000
_cell.angle_alpha   90.00
_cell.angle_beta   90.00
_cell.angle_gamma   90.00
#
_symmetry.space_group_name_H-M   'P 1'
#
loop_
_entity.id
_entity.type
_entity.pdbx_description
1 polymer ?
#
loop_
_entity_poly.entity_id
_entity_poly.type
_entity_poly.pdbx_seq_one_letter_code
_entity_poly.pdbx_strand_id
1 'polypeptide(L)'
;MAQVANKQSETKHSKTAALLSIIPGLGQIYNKQIIKGMIFLVFFVAFGFVFKDLFNMGYWGIFTLGTEVPRDNSIFLLAEGLIAIIVTGFGLLFYGLNIKDAYASGKRRDEGNEVYSVREQYQILIVEGYPYFITSPAFILLVFSVIFPILFSFALVFTNYDLYHSPPASLVSWVGLDTLKQIFTVDIWRSTFFDVLGWTIVWTLVASTLQISIGIFLAVVVHQKGLRFKKFFRTILVLPWAVPGFVTILIFTGLFNDTFGAINNSILPMLGLDAVPWLTSAPWTRIALLMVQSWLGFPYIFIVTTGVLQSIPEDLYEAATIDGATSLQKFKNITLPLILYSIAPIIITQYTFNFNNFNIIYLFNAGGPAVPSSTAGGTDILVSWIYKLTMQSGQYALAAALTLLLSIFVIGIAIWQFRRTKSFKEVV
;
A
#
# COMPACT_ATOMS: atom_id res chain seq x y z
N MET A 1 -66.63 21.87 23.09
CA MET A 1 -65.78 21.47 24.20
C MET A 1 -64.34 21.59 23.73
N ALA A 2 -63.57 22.46 24.36
CA ALA A 2 -62.33 23.01 23.88
C ALA A 2 -61.21 21.96 23.87
N GLN A 3 -60.62 21.78 22.69
CA GLN A 3 -59.25 21.23 22.57
C GLN A 3 -58.29 22.28 23.13
N VAL A 4 -57.77 22.03 24.32
CA VAL A 4 -56.66 22.76 24.87
C VAL A 4 -55.44 22.33 24.06
N ALA A 5 -55.09 23.13 23.08
CA ALA A 5 -53.80 23.01 22.37
C ALA A 5 -52.69 23.30 23.40
N ASN A 6 -52.08 22.25 23.87
CA ASN A 6 -50.87 22.32 24.69
C ASN A 6 -49.73 22.78 23.79
N LYS A 7 -49.54 24.11 23.76
CA LYS A 7 -48.40 24.76 23.12
C LYS A 7 -47.19 24.53 24.03
N GLN A 8 -46.63 23.30 24.00
CA GLN A 8 -45.33 23.05 24.59
C GLN A 8 -44.36 23.95 23.85
N SER A 9 -43.83 24.93 24.57
CA SER A 9 -42.70 25.72 24.10
C SER A 9 -41.60 24.75 23.72
N GLU A 10 -41.26 24.67 22.43
CA GLU A 10 -40.15 23.89 21.92
C GLU A 10 -38.84 24.45 22.47
N THR A 11 -38.53 24.13 23.72
CA THR A 11 -37.20 24.34 24.26
C THR A 11 -36.27 23.34 23.55
N LYS A 12 -35.55 23.80 22.56
CA LYS A 12 -34.61 22.99 21.77
C LYS A 12 -33.37 22.67 22.59
N HIS A 13 -33.51 21.81 23.60
CA HIS A 13 -32.38 21.38 24.45
C HIS A 13 -31.23 20.81 23.66
N SER A 14 -31.49 20.10 22.56
CA SER A 14 -30.48 19.53 21.70
C SER A 14 -29.51 20.58 21.12
N LYS A 15 -30.06 21.65 20.55
CA LYS A 15 -29.26 22.73 19.96
C LYS A 15 -28.49 23.52 21.03
N THR A 16 -29.15 23.83 22.16
CA THR A 16 -28.54 24.55 23.27
C THR A 16 -27.39 23.74 23.89
N ALA A 17 -27.57 22.42 24.08
CA ALA A 17 -26.53 21.56 24.60
C ALA A 17 -25.33 21.47 23.64
N ALA A 18 -25.56 21.35 22.32
CA ALA A 18 -24.52 21.34 21.34
C ALA A 18 -23.71 22.66 21.33
N LEU A 19 -24.39 23.80 21.39
CA LEU A 19 -23.74 25.12 21.46
C LEU A 19 -22.90 25.29 22.74
N LEU A 20 -23.43 24.88 23.86
CA LEU A 20 -22.67 24.92 25.13
C LEU A 20 -21.44 24.01 25.11
N SER A 21 -21.49 22.91 24.34
CA SER A 21 -20.38 21.98 24.17
C SER A 21 -19.22 22.49 23.28
N ILE A 22 -19.31 23.74 22.81
CA ILE A 22 -18.14 24.48 22.27
C ILE A 22 -17.09 24.59 23.39
N ILE A 23 -17.52 24.76 24.63
CA ILE A 23 -16.65 24.49 25.79
C ILE A 23 -16.90 23.05 26.22
N PRO A 24 -15.89 22.15 26.06
CA PRO A 24 -16.09 20.73 26.30
C PRO A 24 -16.67 20.43 27.69
N GLY A 25 -17.68 19.59 27.71
CA GLY A 25 -18.37 19.17 28.93
C GLY A 25 -19.54 20.06 29.38
N LEU A 26 -19.63 21.35 28.97
CA LEU A 26 -20.72 22.23 29.44
C LEU A 26 -22.09 21.78 28.89
N GLY A 27 -22.18 21.27 27.70
CA GLY A 27 -23.43 20.73 27.14
C GLY A 27 -23.94 19.50 27.91
N GLN A 28 -23.04 18.65 28.38
CA GLN A 28 -23.38 17.51 29.23
C GLN A 28 -23.87 17.99 30.60
N ILE A 29 -23.19 18.98 31.20
CA ILE A 29 -23.62 19.59 32.48
C ILE A 29 -25.01 20.22 32.33
N TYR A 30 -25.27 20.94 31.23
CA TYR A 30 -26.60 21.47 30.91
C TYR A 30 -27.68 20.37 30.83
N ASN A 31 -27.30 19.22 30.29
CA ASN A 31 -28.16 18.04 30.23
C ASN A 31 -28.26 17.27 31.58
N LYS A 32 -27.76 17.82 32.67
CA LYS A 32 -27.74 17.21 34.04
C LYS A 32 -26.79 16.00 34.14
N GLN A 33 -25.85 15.83 33.22
CA GLN A 33 -24.83 14.76 33.20
C GLN A 33 -23.49 15.32 33.76
N ILE A 34 -23.50 15.78 35.04
CA ILE A 34 -22.39 16.55 35.66
C ILE A 34 -21.07 15.76 35.59
N ILE A 35 -21.06 14.49 36.01
CA ILE A 35 -19.85 13.66 36.05
C ILE A 35 -19.23 13.54 34.65
N LYS A 36 -20.06 13.25 33.63
CA LYS A 36 -19.61 13.14 32.27
C LYS A 36 -19.06 14.44 31.70
N GLY A 37 -19.74 15.55 31.98
CA GLY A 37 -19.28 16.88 31.61
C GLY A 37 -17.91 17.22 32.24
N MET A 38 -17.71 16.90 33.50
CA MET A 38 -16.43 17.08 34.18
C MET A 38 -15.33 16.21 33.58
N ILE A 39 -15.62 14.97 33.19
CA ILE A 39 -14.66 14.09 32.49
C ILE A 39 -14.22 14.72 31.18
N PHE A 40 -15.15 15.21 30.34
CA PHE A 40 -14.79 15.89 29.09
C PHE A 40 -13.97 17.15 29.34
N LEU A 41 -14.36 17.99 30.30
CA LEU A 41 -13.64 19.23 30.65
C LEU A 41 -12.20 18.93 31.09
N VAL A 42 -12.02 18.00 32.02
CA VAL A 42 -10.70 17.61 32.55
C VAL A 42 -9.86 16.99 31.43
N PHE A 43 -10.46 16.12 30.59
CA PHE A 43 -9.75 15.53 29.46
C PHE A 43 -9.21 16.60 28.49
N PHE A 44 -10.01 17.58 28.09
CA PHE A 44 -9.56 18.60 27.13
C PHE A 44 -8.54 19.58 27.74
N VAL A 45 -8.68 19.92 29.02
CA VAL A 45 -7.68 20.74 29.72
C VAL A 45 -6.36 19.96 29.84
N ALA A 46 -6.41 18.69 30.23
CA ALA A 46 -5.24 17.84 30.33
C ALA A 46 -4.59 17.61 28.96
N PHE A 47 -5.40 17.38 27.92
CA PHE A 47 -4.93 17.22 26.53
C PHE A 47 -4.17 18.47 26.06
N GLY A 48 -4.74 19.65 26.24
CA GLY A 48 -4.07 20.90 25.87
C GLY A 48 -2.78 21.14 26.65
N PHE A 49 -2.77 20.81 27.97
CA PHE A 49 -1.60 20.97 28.82
C PHE A 49 -0.48 19.98 28.48
N VAL A 50 -0.81 18.70 28.29
CA VAL A 50 0.16 17.63 27.97
C VAL A 50 0.82 17.87 26.61
N PHE A 51 0.07 18.30 25.62
CA PHE A 51 0.57 18.49 24.26
C PHE A 51 0.96 19.94 23.93
N LYS A 52 0.99 20.85 24.92
CA LYS A 52 1.30 22.26 24.72
C LYS A 52 2.61 22.49 23.98
N ASP A 53 3.68 21.83 24.41
CA ASP A 53 5.01 22.03 23.84
C ASP A 53 5.09 21.42 22.43
N LEU A 54 4.48 20.26 22.23
CA LEU A 54 4.33 19.66 20.90
C LEU A 54 3.58 20.58 19.93
N PHE A 55 2.50 21.21 20.36
CA PHE A 55 1.76 22.14 19.50
C PHE A 55 2.57 23.39 19.18
N ASN A 56 3.21 24.01 20.19
CA ASN A 56 4.02 25.19 19.97
C ASN A 56 5.19 24.92 19.03
N MET A 57 6.01 23.91 19.34
CA MET A 57 7.20 23.58 18.57
C MET A 57 6.85 22.95 17.22
N GLY A 58 5.87 22.05 17.21
CA GLY A 58 5.45 21.36 15.98
C GLY A 58 4.83 22.30 14.96
N TYR A 59 3.93 23.20 15.33
CA TYR A 59 3.37 24.16 14.39
C TYR A 59 4.39 25.19 13.93
N TRP A 60 5.22 25.71 14.83
CA TRP A 60 6.32 26.58 14.44
C TRP A 60 7.27 25.86 13.48
N GLY A 61 7.64 24.63 13.82
CA GLY A 61 8.56 23.81 13.05
C GLY A 61 8.08 23.46 11.64
N ILE A 62 6.81 23.10 11.48
CA ILE A 62 6.28 22.76 10.14
C ILE A 62 6.19 23.97 9.21
N PHE A 63 6.00 25.18 9.75
CA PHE A 63 5.99 26.38 8.91
C PHE A 63 7.37 26.89 8.58
N THR A 64 8.32 26.84 9.52
CA THR A 64 9.64 27.45 9.35
C THR A 64 10.73 26.47 8.90
N LEU A 65 10.60 25.18 9.26
CA LEU A 65 11.63 24.13 9.14
C LEU A 65 12.93 24.49 9.87
N GLY A 66 12.87 25.42 10.85
CA GLY A 66 13.99 25.94 11.60
C GLY A 66 14.51 27.27 11.04
N THR A 67 15.26 28.00 11.88
CA THR A 67 15.82 29.32 11.56
C THR A 67 17.31 29.46 11.91
N GLU A 68 17.85 28.59 12.76
CA GLU A 68 19.21 28.69 13.28
C GLU A 68 20.04 27.42 12.98
N VAL A 69 21.14 27.57 12.22
CA VAL A 69 22.13 26.52 11.99
C VAL A 69 23.23 26.64 13.06
N PRO A 70 23.69 25.56 13.65
CA PRO A 70 23.31 24.13 13.55
C PRO A 70 22.27 23.69 14.60
N ARG A 71 21.65 24.64 15.30
CA ARG A 71 20.74 24.37 16.44
C ARG A 71 19.47 23.62 16.02
N ASP A 72 18.86 24.08 14.94
CA ASP A 72 17.59 23.55 14.45
C ASP A 72 17.80 22.38 13.48
N ASN A 73 16.97 21.36 13.62
CA ASN A 73 16.95 20.22 12.71
C ASN A 73 15.62 20.19 11.94
N SER A 74 15.63 20.63 10.70
CA SER A 74 14.45 20.74 9.85
C SER A 74 13.66 19.45 9.74
N ILE A 75 14.32 18.29 9.76
CA ILE A 75 13.68 16.98 9.60
C ILE A 75 12.94 16.59 10.87
N PHE A 76 13.52 16.85 12.05
CA PHE A 76 12.82 16.64 13.32
C PHE A 76 11.65 17.61 13.48
N LEU A 77 11.84 18.89 13.12
CA LEU A 77 10.79 19.89 13.16
C LEU A 77 9.62 19.54 12.22
N LEU A 78 9.90 19.04 11.03
CA LEU A 78 8.87 18.54 10.11
C LEU A 78 8.12 17.35 10.72
N ALA A 79 8.85 16.39 11.33
CA ALA A 79 8.24 15.23 11.97
C ALA A 79 7.36 15.64 13.17
N GLU A 80 7.85 16.52 14.04
CA GLU A 80 7.07 17.05 15.19
C GLU A 80 5.84 17.81 14.72
N GLY A 81 5.94 18.59 13.64
CA GLY A 81 4.80 19.29 13.06
C GLY A 81 3.72 18.35 12.53
N LEU A 82 4.11 17.29 11.84
CA LEU A 82 3.17 16.27 11.36
C LEU A 82 2.54 15.49 12.50
N ILE A 83 3.30 15.17 13.56
CA ILE A 83 2.75 14.55 14.77
C ILE A 83 1.76 15.50 15.44
N ALA A 84 2.07 16.81 15.55
CA ALA A 84 1.16 17.81 16.09
C ALA A 84 -0.16 17.87 15.28
N ILE A 85 -0.10 17.80 13.95
CA ILE A 85 -1.30 17.74 13.10
C ILE A 85 -2.12 16.47 13.38
N ILE A 86 -1.47 15.30 13.47
CA ILE A 86 -2.15 14.03 13.77
C ILE A 86 -2.83 14.08 15.15
N VAL A 87 -2.10 14.54 16.18
CA VAL A 87 -2.63 14.68 17.54
C VAL A 87 -3.78 15.68 17.59
N THR A 88 -3.68 16.80 16.84
CA THR A 88 -4.79 17.73 16.68
C THR A 88 -6.00 17.08 16.03
N GLY A 89 -5.78 16.24 14.99
CA GLY A 89 -6.84 15.46 14.36
C GLY A 89 -7.58 14.55 15.34
N PHE A 90 -6.87 13.86 16.23
CA PHE A 90 -7.47 13.10 17.32
C PHE A 90 -8.25 14.01 18.30
N GLY A 91 -7.66 15.15 18.69
CA GLY A 91 -8.34 16.13 19.54
C GLY A 91 -9.65 16.63 18.93
N LEU A 92 -9.65 16.96 17.63
CA LEU A 92 -10.85 17.38 16.91
C LEU A 92 -11.90 16.28 16.78
N LEU A 93 -11.47 15.01 16.60
CA LEU A 93 -12.38 13.87 16.58
C LEU A 93 -13.09 13.72 17.94
N PHE A 94 -12.34 13.73 19.05
CA PHE A 94 -12.93 13.69 20.39
C PHE A 94 -13.79 14.91 20.68
N TYR A 95 -13.42 16.09 20.19
CA TYR A 95 -14.21 17.30 20.27
C TYR A 95 -15.55 17.15 19.53
N GLY A 96 -15.54 16.61 18.33
CA GLY A 96 -16.76 16.30 17.59
C GLY A 96 -17.66 15.29 18.31
N LEU A 97 -17.05 14.26 18.91
CA LEU A 97 -17.79 13.29 19.73
C LEU A 97 -18.42 13.94 20.98
N ASN A 98 -17.72 14.86 21.65
CA ASN A 98 -18.28 15.62 22.75
C ASN A 98 -19.55 16.42 22.35
N ILE A 99 -19.48 17.15 21.22
CA ILE A 99 -20.63 17.93 20.73
C ILE A 99 -21.79 16.99 20.32
N LYS A 100 -21.49 15.90 19.59
CA LYS A 100 -22.50 14.91 19.17
C LYS A 100 -23.21 14.26 20.34
N ASP A 101 -22.47 13.92 21.38
CA ASP A 101 -23.00 13.33 22.60
C ASP A 101 -23.93 14.29 23.36
N ALA A 102 -23.53 15.55 23.52
CA ALA A 102 -24.36 16.58 24.16
C ALA A 102 -25.65 16.82 23.36
N TYR A 103 -25.55 16.88 22.03
CA TYR A 103 -26.70 17.01 21.14
C TYR A 103 -27.67 15.81 21.31
N ALA A 104 -27.15 14.58 21.28
CA ALA A 104 -27.96 13.36 21.42
C ALA A 104 -28.67 13.31 22.78
N SER A 105 -27.98 13.66 23.86
CA SER A 105 -28.58 13.74 25.20
C SER A 105 -29.65 14.83 25.30
N GLY A 106 -29.40 16.00 24.65
CA GLY A 106 -30.39 17.09 24.57
C GLY A 106 -31.63 16.68 23.75
N LYS A 107 -31.44 15.93 22.67
CA LYS A 107 -32.53 15.44 21.83
C LYS A 107 -33.46 14.47 22.60
N ARG A 108 -32.89 13.59 23.44
CA ARG A 108 -33.72 12.74 24.33
C ARG A 108 -34.59 13.56 25.27
N ARG A 109 -34.09 14.69 25.78
CA ARG A 109 -34.88 15.62 26.60
C ARG A 109 -35.96 16.30 25.78
N ASP A 110 -35.69 16.71 24.55
CA ASP A 110 -36.70 17.28 23.64
C ASP A 110 -37.84 16.31 23.36
N GLU A 111 -37.53 14.99 23.33
CA GLU A 111 -38.48 13.88 23.13
C GLU A 111 -39.20 13.50 24.42
N GLY A 112 -38.93 14.14 25.55
CA GLY A 112 -39.53 13.86 26.87
C GLY A 112 -38.95 12.63 27.58
N ASN A 113 -37.86 12.08 27.07
CA ASN A 113 -37.16 10.94 27.66
C ASN A 113 -36.14 11.37 28.72
N GLU A 114 -35.91 10.55 29.72
CA GLU A 114 -34.82 10.75 30.65
C GLU A 114 -33.45 10.58 29.98
N VAL A 115 -32.49 11.39 30.46
CA VAL A 115 -31.10 11.26 29.98
C VAL A 115 -30.48 10.07 30.68
N TYR A 116 -29.70 9.30 29.92
CA TYR A 116 -29.01 8.13 30.46
C TYR A 116 -28.23 8.42 31.74
N SER A 117 -28.45 7.61 32.78
CA SER A 117 -27.63 7.61 33.99
C SER A 117 -26.20 7.17 33.70
N VAL A 118 -25.27 7.45 34.63
CA VAL A 118 -23.86 7.05 34.48
C VAL A 118 -23.72 5.54 34.29
N ARG A 119 -24.55 4.74 34.98
CA ARG A 119 -24.54 3.28 34.85
C ARG A 119 -25.02 2.80 33.48
N GLU A 120 -26.06 3.37 32.93
CA GLU A 120 -26.57 3.05 31.59
C GLU A 120 -25.55 3.45 30.52
N GLN A 121 -24.92 4.62 30.65
CA GLN A 121 -23.88 5.05 29.73
C GLN A 121 -22.66 4.12 29.75
N TYR A 122 -22.28 3.64 30.92
CA TYR A 122 -21.20 2.66 31.07
C TYR A 122 -21.57 1.32 30.38
N GLN A 123 -22.83 0.88 30.51
CA GLN A 123 -23.31 -0.32 29.82
C GLN A 123 -23.31 -0.15 28.28
N ILE A 124 -23.79 1.01 27.79
CA ILE A 124 -23.73 1.34 26.35
C ILE A 124 -22.28 1.35 25.85
N LEU A 125 -21.38 1.96 26.62
CA LEU A 125 -19.95 2.01 26.27
C LEU A 125 -19.34 0.61 26.21
N ILE A 126 -19.67 -0.28 27.13
CA ILE A 126 -19.17 -1.66 27.14
C ILE A 126 -19.78 -2.51 26.02
N VAL A 127 -21.05 -2.33 25.69
CA VAL A 127 -21.71 -3.18 24.71
C VAL A 127 -21.51 -2.65 23.29
N GLU A 128 -21.85 -1.38 23.06
CA GLU A 128 -21.79 -0.78 21.73
C GLU A 128 -20.39 -0.20 21.40
N GLY A 129 -19.68 0.29 22.42
CA GLY A 129 -18.33 0.86 22.29
C GLY A 129 -17.20 -0.16 22.31
N TYR A 130 -17.48 -1.41 22.72
CA TYR A 130 -16.46 -2.47 22.87
C TYR A 130 -15.63 -2.74 21.61
N PRO A 131 -16.23 -2.87 20.40
CA PRO A 131 -15.46 -3.04 19.17
C PRO A 131 -14.48 -1.89 18.92
N TYR A 132 -14.91 -0.66 19.16
CA TYR A 132 -14.07 0.53 18.98
C TYR A 132 -12.93 0.60 20.01
N PHE A 133 -13.21 0.20 21.25
CA PHE A 133 -12.19 0.15 22.29
C PHE A 133 -11.10 -0.89 22.00
N ILE A 134 -11.49 -2.10 21.56
CA ILE A 134 -10.54 -3.16 21.21
C ILE A 134 -9.72 -2.79 19.96
N THR A 135 -10.34 -2.15 18.97
CA THR A 135 -9.65 -1.81 17.70
C THR A 135 -8.82 -0.52 17.83
N SER A 136 -9.07 0.33 18.84
CA SER A 136 -8.39 1.62 18.95
C SER A 136 -6.86 1.53 19.08
N PRO A 137 -6.24 0.59 19.85
CA PRO A 137 -4.79 0.47 19.88
C PRO A 137 -4.20 0.13 18.52
N ALA A 138 -4.84 -0.79 17.80
CA ALA A 138 -4.41 -1.17 16.44
C ALA A 138 -4.56 0.02 15.46
N PHE A 139 -5.63 0.80 15.58
CA PHE A 139 -5.83 2.00 14.77
C PHE A 139 -4.78 3.08 15.06
N ILE A 140 -4.45 3.33 16.32
CA ILE A 140 -3.40 4.27 16.71
C ILE A 140 -2.04 3.82 16.15
N LEU A 141 -1.69 2.53 16.30
CA LEU A 141 -0.47 1.98 15.71
C LEU A 141 -0.44 2.14 14.19
N LEU A 142 -1.56 1.91 13.50
CA LEU A 142 -1.67 2.11 12.06
C LEU A 142 -1.45 3.57 11.67
N VAL A 143 -1.99 4.52 12.43
CA VAL A 143 -1.77 5.96 12.17
C VAL A 143 -0.29 6.31 12.26
N PHE A 144 0.42 5.85 13.28
CA PHE A 144 1.84 6.18 13.45
C PHE A 144 2.79 5.32 12.61
N SER A 145 2.46 4.07 12.28
CA SER A 145 3.34 3.21 11.49
C SER A 145 3.10 3.28 9.99
N VAL A 146 1.93 3.73 9.54
CA VAL A 146 1.58 3.78 8.11
C VAL A 146 1.25 5.21 7.67
N ILE A 147 0.28 5.87 8.33
CA ILE A 147 -0.19 7.18 7.87
C ILE A 147 0.89 8.25 8.08
N PHE A 148 1.57 8.27 9.23
CA PHE A 148 2.63 9.24 9.50
C PHE A 148 3.78 9.17 8.47
N PRO A 149 4.41 8.01 8.15
CA PRO A 149 5.43 7.94 7.11
C PRO A 149 4.94 8.36 5.72
N ILE A 150 3.68 8.09 5.38
CA ILE A 150 3.08 8.55 4.12
C ILE A 150 2.99 10.08 4.10
N LEU A 151 2.47 10.69 5.18
CA LEU A 151 2.39 12.15 5.28
C LEU A 151 3.77 12.79 5.28
N PHE A 152 4.75 12.18 5.96
CA PHE A 152 6.12 12.64 5.98
C PHE A 152 6.74 12.61 4.58
N SER A 153 6.63 11.50 3.88
CA SER A 153 7.10 11.37 2.49
C SER A 153 6.40 12.37 1.57
N PHE A 154 5.09 12.58 1.76
CA PHE A 154 4.33 13.57 1.00
C PHE A 154 4.82 14.99 1.27
N ALA A 155 5.11 15.36 2.52
CA ALA A 155 5.64 16.67 2.88
C ALA A 155 7.03 16.93 2.27
N LEU A 156 7.89 15.91 2.24
CA LEU A 156 9.23 16.02 1.64
C LEU A 156 9.20 16.42 0.16
N VAL A 157 8.16 16.07 -0.58
CA VAL A 157 8.01 16.45 -2.01
C VAL A 157 8.10 17.95 -2.22
N PHE A 158 7.63 18.72 -1.24
CA PHE A 158 7.56 20.18 -1.30
C PHE A 158 8.81 20.88 -0.75
N THR A 159 9.86 20.11 -0.43
CA THR A 159 11.12 20.60 0.14
C THR A 159 12.28 20.43 -0.83
N ASN A 160 13.42 21.05 -0.50
CA ASN A 160 14.69 20.86 -1.17
C ASN A 160 15.62 19.87 -0.44
N TYR A 161 15.04 18.94 0.36
CA TYR A 161 15.83 18.01 1.18
C TYR A 161 16.69 17.09 0.32
N ASP A 162 18.01 17.31 0.37
CA ASP A 162 19.04 16.51 -0.27
C ASP A 162 20.32 16.47 0.60
N LEU A 163 21.39 15.89 0.08
CA LEU A 163 22.66 15.80 0.80
C LEU A 163 23.25 17.17 1.17
N TYR A 164 23.02 18.20 0.34
CA TYR A 164 23.56 19.56 0.53
C TYR A 164 22.65 20.42 1.40
N HIS A 165 21.35 20.18 1.37
CA HIS A 165 20.34 20.83 2.18
C HIS A 165 19.87 19.86 3.27
N SER A 166 20.78 19.57 4.21
CA SER A 166 20.56 18.59 5.28
C SER A 166 21.15 19.07 6.60
N PRO A 167 20.39 19.02 7.71
CA PRO A 167 20.94 19.28 9.03
C PRO A 167 22.09 18.31 9.38
N PRO A 168 23.11 18.72 10.15
CA PRO A 168 23.24 20.02 10.80
C PRO A 168 23.93 21.10 9.94
N ALA A 169 24.39 20.78 8.73
CA ALA A 169 25.18 21.69 7.90
C ALA A 169 24.33 22.79 7.24
N SER A 170 23.08 22.48 6.90
CA SER A 170 22.15 23.40 6.24
C SER A 170 20.72 23.07 6.66
N LEU A 171 19.84 24.07 6.63
CA LEU A 171 18.41 23.86 6.84
C LEU A 171 17.71 23.49 5.52
N VAL A 172 16.65 22.72 5.66
CA VAL A 172 15.73 22.42 4.57
C VAL A 172 14.74 23.58 4.41
N SER A 173 14.33 23.87 3.20
CA SER A 173 13.37 24.93 2.88
C SER A 173 12.18 24.40 2.09
N TRP A 174 11.03 25.04 2.26
CA TRP A 174 9.87 24.79 1.43
C TRP A 174 10.08 25.39 0.02
N VAL A 175 10.04 24.56 -1.02
CA VAL A 175 10.22 24.98 -2.43
C VAL A 175 8.97 24.73 -3.27
N GLY A 176 7.85 24.37 -2.63
CA GLY A 176 6.60 24.10 -3.32
C GLY A 176 6.70 22.93 -4.31
N LEU A 177 6.35 23.15 -5.57
CA LEU A 177 6.34 22.11 -6.61
C LEU A 177 7.65 22.04 -7.43
N ASP A 178 8.69 22.74 -7.06
CA ASP A 178 9.89 22.83 -7.88
C ASP A 178 10.63 21.48 -7.99
N THR A 179 10.65 20.69 -6.94
CA THR A 179 11.19 19.32 -6.96
C THR A 179 10.43 18.43 -7.96
N LEU A 180 9.11 18.52 -8.01
CA LEU A 180 8.30 17.80 -9.01
C LEU A 180 8.57 18.31 -10.43
N LYS A 181 8.71 19.62 -10.62
CA LYS A 181 9.02 20.20 -11.94
C LYS A 181 10.38 19.74 -12.45
N GLN A 182 11.39 19.62 -11.58
CA GLN A 182 12.73 19.16 -11.95
C GLN A 182 12.71 17.79 -12.65
N ILE A 183 11.82 16.87 -12.25
CA ILE A 183 11.68 15.55 -12.89
C ILE A 183 11.38 15.69 -14.38
N PHE A 184 10.62 16.72 -14.78
CA PHE A 184 10.16 16.89 -16.16
C PHE A 184 10.94 17.96 -16.94
N THR A 185 11.67 18.87 -16.27
CA THR A 185 12.38 20.00 -16.89
C THR A 185 13.88 19.76 -17.02
N VAL A 186 14.47 18.99 -16.12
CA VAL A 186 15.91 18.68 -16.16
C VAL A 186 16.11 17.41 -16.99
N ASP A 187 16.89 17.50 -18.08
CA ASP A 187 16.99 16.44 -19.09
C ASP A 187 17.40 15.09 -18.52
N ILE A 188 18.37 15.04 -17.61
CA ILE A 188 18.82 13.77 -17.00
C ILE A 188 17.71 13.10 -16.17
N TRP A 189 16.93 13.88 -15.43
CA TRP A 189 15.82 13.33 -14.63
C TRP A 189 14.67 12.88 -15.51
N ARG A 190 14.33 13.69 -16.52
CA ARG A 190 13.26 13.40 -17.46
C ARG A 190 13.54 12.12 -18.27
N SER A 191 14.72 12.04 -18.89
CA SER A 191 15.08 10.87 -19.69
C SER A 191 15.13 9.60 -18.84
N THR A 192 15.83 9.65 -17.68
CA THR A 192 15.88 8.51 -16.76
C THR A 192 14.49 8.09 -16.29
N PHE A 193 13.60 9.04 -15.94
CA PHE A 193 12.24 8.72 -15.50
C PHE A 193 11.45 7.94 -16.56
N PHE A 194 11.44 8.41 -17.80
CA PHE A 194 10.69 7.72 -18.86
C PHE A 194 11.31 6.38 -19.26
N ASP A 195 12.62 6.25 -19.24
CA ASP A 195 13.33 5.00 -19.53
C ASP A 195 13.02 3.95 -18.45
N VAL A 196 13.13 4.34 -17.16
CA VAL A 196 12.83 3.46 -16.03
C VAL A 196 11.34 3.12 -15.97
N LEU A 197 10.45 4.08 -16.21
CA LEU A 197 9.00 3.83 -16.28
C LEU A 197 8.67 2.86 -17.41
N GLY A 198 9.23 3.07 -18.60
CA GLY A 198 9.04 2.19 -19.75
C GLY A 198 9.47 0.75 -19.44
N TRP A 199 10.66 0.59 -18.87
CA TRP A 199 11.13 -0.71 -18.44
C TRP A 199 10.28 -1.30 -17.31
N THR A 200 9.86 -0.52 -16.32
CA THR A 200 8.98 -0.98 -15.23
C THR A 200 7.67 -1.57 -15.77
N ILE A 201 7.08 -0.92 -16.78
CA ILE A 201 5.86 -1.41 -17.44
C ILE A 201 6.13 -2.72 -18.18
N VAL A 202 7.19 -2.77 -19.01
CA VAL A 202 7.56 -3.98 -19.77
C VAL A 202 7.86 -5.14 -18.81
N TRP A 203 8.67 -4.90 -17.79
CA TRP A 203 8.97 -5.86 -16.73
C TRP A 203 7.70 -6.42 -16.11
N THR A 204 6.82 -5.53 -15.64
CA THR A 204 5.57 -5.92 -14.98
C THR A 204 4.69 -6.78 -15.88
N LEU A 205 4.51 -6.36 -17.12
CA LEU A 205 3.65 -7.08 -18.07
C LEU A 205 4.26 -8.44 -18.45
N VAL A 206 5.53 -8.46 -18.82
CA VAL A 206 6.17 -9.69 -19.33
C VAL A 206 6.39 -10.69 -18.20
N ALA A 207 6.96 -10.28 -17.05
CA ALA A 207 7.21 -11.17 -15.93
C ALA A 207 5.91 -11.78 -15.40
N SER A 208 4.87 -10.97 -15.20
CA SER A 208 3.58 -11.47 -14.69
C SER A 208 2.91 -12.41 -15.70
N THR A 209 2.88 -12.03 -16.97
CA THR A 209 2.26 -12.88 -18.01
C THR A 209 2.98 -14.22 -18.15
N LEU A 210 4.32 -14.24 -18.11
CA LEU A 210 5.10 -15.48 -18.17
C LEU A 210 4.80 -16.39 -16.99
N GLN A 211 4.81 -15.87 -15.75
CA GLN A 211 4.52 -16.66 -14.56
C GLN A 211 3.11 -17.25 -14.60
N ILE A 212 2.12 -16.44 -14.99
CA ILE A 212 0.72 -16.86 -15.07
C ILE A 212 0.57 -17.93 -16.15
N SER A 213 1.12 -17.70 -17.33
CA SER A 213 1.03 -18.63 -18.46
C SER A 213 1.71 -19.97 -18.15
N ILE A 214 2.93 -19.95 -17.60
CA ILE A 214 3.67 -21.16 -17.22
C ILE A 214 2.91 -21.90 -16.12
N GLY A 215 2.44 -21.21 -15.08
CA GLY A 215 1.72 -21.82 -13.97
C GLY A 215 0.41 -22.50 -14.40
N ILE A 216 -0.40 -21.81 -15.23
CA ILE A 216 -1.64 -22.38 -15.78
C ILE A 216 -1.32 -23.58 -16.70
N PHE A 217 -0.36 -23.41 -17.62
CA PHE A 217 0.02 -24.47 -18.54
C PHE A 217 0.43 -25.74 -17.79
N LEU A 218 1.35 -25.63 -16.83
CA LEU A 218 1.82 -26.78 -16.05
C LEU A 218 0.70 -27.40 -15.19
N ALA A 219 -0.20 -26.60 -14.62
CA ALA A 219 -1.33 -27.11 -13.87
C ALA A 219 -2.28 -27.94 -14.76
N VAL A 220 -2.59 -27.45 -15.96
CA VAL A 220 -3.42 -28.17 -16.93
C VAL A 220 -2.78 -29.47 -17.38
N VAL A 221 -1.47 -29.44 -17.69
CA VAL A 221 -0.73 -30.65 -18.08
C VAL A 221 -0.74 -31.71 -16.98
N VAL A 222 -0.45 -31.31 -15.74
CA VAL A 222 -0.40 -32.24 -14.59
C VAL A 222 -1.79 -32.72 -14.18
N HIS A 223 -2.85 -31.99 -14.52
CA HIS A 223 -4.22 -32.37 -14.22
C HIS A 223 -4.76 -33.48 -15.14
N GLN A 224 -4.19 -33.70 -16.34
CA GLN A 224 -4.67 -34.66 -17.31
C GLN A 224 -4.84 -36.08 -16.73
N LYS A 225 -5.96 -36.75 -17.08
CA LYS A 225 -6.32 -38.10 -16.53
C LYS A 225 -5.27 -39.17 -16.81
N GLY A 226 -4.60 -39.13 -17.93
CA GLY A 226 -3.62 -40.14 -18.36
C GLY A 226 -2.21 -39.98 -17.78
N LEU A 227 -1.90 -38.90 -17.08
CA LEU A 227 -0.54 -38.67 -16.55
C LEU A 227 -0.25 -39.60 -15.36
N ARG A 228 0.84 -40.38 -15.50
CA ARG A 228 1.38 -41.18 -14.39
C ARG A 228 2.25 -40.31 -13.46
N PHE A 229 2.38 -40.69 -12.20
CA PHE A 229 3.23 -39.98 -11.20
C PHE A 229 2.83 -38.51 -10.93
N LYS A 230 1.55 -38.16 -11.00
CA LYS A 230 1.05 -36.78 -10.75
C LYS A 230 1.57 -36.19 -9.44
N LYS A 231 1.64 -36.98 -8.35
CA LYS A 231 2.15 -36.54 -7.04
C LYS A 231 3.60 -36.07 -7.14
N PHE A 232 4.43 -36.83 -7.83
CA PHE A 232 5.84 -36.51 -8.05
C PHE A 232 6.02 -35.20 -8.82
N PHE A 233 5.31 -35.03 -9.94
CA PHE A 233 5.37 -33.78 -10.71
C PHE A 233 4.88 -32.58 -9.88
N ARG A 234 3.77 -32.72 -9.15
CA ARG A 234 3.28 -31.64 -8.27
C ARG A 234 4.32 -31.26 -7.23
N THR A 235 4.99 -32.22 -6.60
CA THR A 235 6.03 -31.95 -5.61
C THR A 235 7.21 -31.21 -6.23
N ILE A 236 7.74 -31.67 -7.38
CA ILE A 236 8.88 -31.02 -8.04
C ILE A 236 8.55 -29.59 -8.47
N LEU A 237 7.36 -29.38 -9.05
CA LEU A 237 6.96 -28.06 -9.53
C LEU A 237 6.73 -27.04 -8.41
N VAL A 238 6.57 -27.48 -7.18
CA VAL A 238 6.45 -26.61 -5.99
C VAL A 238 7.78 -26.40 -5.29
N LEU A 239 8.81 -27.22 -5.59
CA LEU A 239 10.13 -27.13 -4.96
C LEU A 239 10.77 -25.71 -5.02
N PRO A 240 10.62 -24.90 -6.09
CA PRO A 240 11.16 -23.55 -6.08
C PRO A 240 10.70 -22.69 -4.91
N TRP A 241 9.54 -23.00 -4.34
CA TRP A 241 9.01 -22.33 -3.15
C TRP A 241 9.54 -22.86 -1.82
N ALA A 242 10.18 -24.03 -1.81
CA ALA A 242 10.80 -24.57 -0.61
C ALA A 242 12.08 -23.83 -0.22
N VAL A 243 12.68 -23.09 -1.15
CA VAL A 243 13.89 -22.28 -0.91
C VAL A 243 13.46 -20.80 -0.77
N PRO A 244 13.95 -20.08 0.25
CA PRO A 244 13.67 -18.66 0.37
C PRO A 244 14.08 -17.89 -0.89
N GLY A 245 13.18 -17.03 -1.39
CA GLY A 245 13.36 -16.36 -2.69
C GLY A 245 14.67 -15.59 -2.83
N PHE A 246 15.13 -14.90 -1.77
CA PHE A 246 16.40 -14.18 -1.78
C PHE A 246 17.61 -15.10 -1.99
N VAL A 247 17.60 -16.30 -1.40
CA VAL A 247 18.66 -17.31 -1.61
C VAL A 247 18.67 -17.76 -3.06
N THR A 248 17.50 -18.05 -3.60
CA THR A 248 17.35 -18.46 -5.01
C THR A 248 17.87 -17.36 -5.95
N ILE A 249 17.52 -16.09 -5.72
CA ILE A 249 18.02 -14.97 -6.53
C ILE A 249 19.56 -14.91 -6.52
N LEU A 250 20.18 -14.99 -5.35
CA LEU A 250 21.64 -14.95 -5.22
C LEU A 250 22.33 -16.16 -5.88
N ILE A 251 21.73 -17.36 -5.81
CA ILE A 251 22.22 -18.55 -6.54
C ILE A 251 22.17 -18.27 -8.04
N PHE A 252 21.07 -17.78 -8.55
CA PHE A 252 20.94 -17.46 -9.97
C PHE A 252 21.92 -16.34 -10.41
N THR A 253 22.17 -15.34 -9.58
CA THR A 253 23.21 -14.33 -9.87
C THR A 253 24.58 -14.98 -10.08
N GLY A 254 24.95 -15.96 -9.24
CA GLY A 254 26.16 -16.75 -9.44
C GLY A 254 26.13 -17.60 -10.71
N LEU A 255 25.00 -18.24 -11.04
CA LEU A 255 24.86 -19.06 -12.24
C LEU A 255 24.94 -18.21 -13.54
N PHE A 256 24.41 -17.00 -13.53
CA PHE A 256 24.45 -16.02 -14.63
C PHE A 256 25.71 -15.16 -14.64
N ASN A 257 26.69 -15.41 -13.78
CA ASN A 257 27.92 -14.62 -13.80
C ASN A 257 28.65 -14.76 -15.16
N ASP A 258 29.07 -13.63 -15.72
CA ASP A 258 29.62 -13.58 -17.09
C ASP A 258 30.91 -14.39 -17.23
N THR A 259 31.75 -14.43 -16.18
CA THR A 259 33.07 -15.03 -16.20
C THR A 259 33.11 -16.47 -15.70
N PHE A 260 32.48 -16.73 -14.54
CA PHE A 260 32.57 -18.05 -13.87
C PHE A 260 31.21 -18.75 -13.73
N GLY A 261 30.13 -18.15 -14.23
CA GLY A 261 28.77 -18.71 -14.11
C GLY A 261 28.63 -20.01 -14.93
N ALA A 262 27.94 -21.00 -14.36
CA ALA A 262 27.75 -22.29 -15.00
C ALA A 262 26.95 -22.19 -16.31
N ILE A 263 26.14 -21.16 -16.50
CA ILE A 263 25.39 -20.96 -17.75
C ILE A 263 26.37 -20.72 -18.90
N ASN A 264 27.31 -19.80 -18.76
CA ASN A 264 28.31 -19.52 -19.79
C ASN A 264 29.38 -20.60 -19.92
N ASN A 265 29.78 -21.25 -18.82
CA ASN A 265 30.91 -22.18 -18.87
C ASN A 265 30.54 -23.65 -19.05
N SER A 266 29.25 -24.00 -18.86
CA SER A 266 28.80 -25.39 -18.99
C SER A 266 27.60 -25.53 -19.92
N ILE A 267 26.52 -24.76 -19.67
CA ILE A 267 25.25 -24.98 -20.39
C ILE A 267 25.34 -24.49 -21.86
N LEU A 268 25.77 -23.26 -22.10
CA LEU A 268 25.85 -22.71 -23.46
C LEU A 268 26.84 -23.46 -24.34
N PRO A 269 28.06 -23.80 -23.87
CA PRO A 269 28.98 -24.61 -24.67
C PRO A 269 28.43 -26.00 -25.04
N MET A 270 27.67 -26.66 -24.13
CA MET A 270 27.02 -27.93 -24.46
C MET A 270 25.99 -27.80 -25.59
N LEU A 271 25.41 -26.60 -25.77
CA LEU A 271 24.46 -26.29 -26.86
C LEU A 271 25.13 -25.68 -28.10
N GLY A 272 26.48 -25.55 -28.10
CA GLY A 272 27.24 -24.93 -29.20
C GLY A 272 27.00 -23.40 -29.28
N LEU A 273 26.65 -22.76 -28.19
CA LEU A 273 26.37 -21.31 -28.11
C LEU A 273 27.54 -20.57 -27.47
N ASP A 274 27.77 -19.33 -27.91
CA ASP A 274 28.77 -18.45 -27.36
C ASP A 274 28.36 -17.90 -25.98
N ALA A 275 29.37 -17.44 -25.22
CA ALA A 275 29.14 -16.80 -23.91
C ALA A 275 28.31 -15.50 -24.07
N VAL A 276 27.40 -15.28 -23.16
CA VAL A 276 26.48 -14.15 -23.14
C VAL A 276 26.83 -13.21 -21.97
N PRO A 277 26.87 -11.89 -22.18
CA PRO A 277 27.15 -10.92 -21.12
C PRO A 277 25.91 -10.67 -20.27
N TRP A 278 25.55 -11.64 -19.41
CA TRP A 278 24.32 -11.66 -18.63
C TRP A 278 24.18 -10.51 -17.64
N LEU A 279 25.30 -10.09 -17.00
CA LEU A 279 25.27 -9.07 -15.95
C LEU A 279 25.81 -7.71 -16.43
N THR A 280 26.54 -7.67 -17.56
CA THR A 280 27.17 -6.47 -18.08
C THR A 280 26.45 -5.85 -19.27
N SER A 281 25.42 -6.52 -19.82
CA SER A 281 24.59 -6.01 -20.92
C SER A 281 23.13 -5.91 -20.49
N ALA A 282 22.55 -4.69 -20.50
CA ALA A 282 21.19 -4.44 -20.04
C ALA A 282 20.12 -5.34 -20.70
N PRO A 283 20.10 -5.56 -22.04
CA PRO A 283 19.15 -6.49 -22.65
C PRO A 283 19.25 -7.92 -22.10
N TRP A 284 20.46 -8.44 -21.95
CA TRP A 284 20.67 -9.79 -21.45
C TRP A 284 20.34 -9.90 -19.96
N THR A 285 20.69 -8.89 -19.16
CA THR A 285 20.29 -8.86 -17.74
C THR A 285 18.77 -8.83 -17.58
N ARG A 286 18.05 -8.12 -18.44
CA ARG A 286 16.58 -8.10 -18.47
C ARG A 286 16.00 -9.49 -18.76
N ILE A 287 16.58 -10.20 -19.72
CA ILE A 287 16.18 -11.59 -20.06
C ILE A 287 16.44 -12.51 -18.86
N ALA A 288 17.64 -12.47 -18.28
CA ALA A 288 17.97 -13.26 -17.10
C ALA A 288 17.00 -13.02 -15.94
N LEU A 289 16.68 -11.76 -15.64
CA LEU A 289 15.70 -11.39 -14.63
C LEU A 289 14.31 -11.96 -14.91
N LEU A 290 13.84 -11.91 -16.16
CA LEU A 290 12.56 -12.50 -16.56
C LEU A 290 12.54 -14.03 -16.38
N MET A 291 13.66 -14.71 -16.68
CA MET A 291 13.80 -16.16 -16.45
C MET A 291 13.73 -16.49 -14.96
N VAL A 292 14.51 -15.78 -14.14
CA VAL A 292 14.55 -16.00 -12.69
C VAL A 292 13.20 -15.71 -12.04
N GLN A 293 12.56 -14.61 -12.44
CA GLN A 293 11.25 -14.25 -11.90
C GLN A 293 10.16 -15.24 -12.32
N SER A 294 10.24 -15.75 -13.55
CA SER A 294 9.32 -16.80 -14.02
C SER A 294 9.46 -18.05 -13.16
N TRP A 295 10.71 -18.45 -12.84
CA TRP A 295 11.00 -19.59 -11.97
C TRP A 295 10.46 -19.40 -10.54
N LEU A 296 10.59 -18.20 -9.98
CA LEU A 296 10.11 -17.91 -8.64
C LEU A 296 8.58 -17.79 -8.56
N GLY A 297 7.94 -17.33 -9.63
CA GLY A 297 6.53 -16.96 -9.60
C GLY A 297 5.55 -18.03 -10.07
N PHE A 298 5.95 -18.92 -11.03
CA PHE A 298 5.03 -19.91 -11.58
C PHE A 298 4.47 -20.89 -10.53
N PRO A 299 5.19 -21.31 -9.46
CA PRO A 299 4.65 -22.31 -8.53
C PRO A 299 3.39 -21.86 -7.82
N TYR A 300 3.29 -20.57 -7.49
CA TYR A 300 2.09 -20.00 -6.88
C TYR A 300 0.87 -20.14 -7.78
N ILE A 301 1.01 -19.72 -9.04
CA ILE A 301 -0.08 -19.82 -10.02
C ILE A 301 -0.42 -21.29 -10.31
N PHE A 302 0.58 -22.17 -10.36
CA PHE A 302 0.39 -23.61 -10.51
C PHE A 302 -0.48 -24.20 -9.38
N ILE A 303 -0.18 -23.87 -8.12
CA ILE A 303 -0.94 -24.38 -6.96
C ILE A 303 -2.38 -23.90 -7.02
N VAL A 304 -2.58 -22.58 -7.19
CA VAL A 304 -3.92 -21.99 -7.22
C VAL A 304 -4.73 -22.52 -8.38
N THR A 305 -4.15 -22.59 -9.57
CA THR A 305 -4.81 -23.15 -10.75
C THR A 305 -5.15 -24.63 -10.56
N THR A 306 -4.27 -25.41 -9.91
CA THR A 306 -4.55 -26.81 -9.59
C THR A 306 -5.77 -26.95 -8.68
N GLY A 307 -5.94 -26.04 -7.70
CA GLY A 307 -7.13 -25.99 -6.83
C GLY A 307 -8.40 -25.72 -7.63
N VAL A 308 -8.37 -24.73 -8.52
CA VAL A 308 -9.52 -24.42 -9.39
C VAL A 308 -9.87 -25.60 -10.32
N LEU A 309 -8.87 -26.25 -10.94
CA LEU A 309 -9.11 -27.40 -11.80
C LEU A 309 -9.80 -28.58 -11.07
N GLN A 310 -9.56 -28.73 -9.78
CA GLN A 310 -10.21 -29.74 -8.95
C GLN A 310 -11.65 -29.40 -8.60
N SER A 311 -12.03 -28.15 -8.65
CA SER A 311 -13.40 -27.68 -8.33
C SER A 311 -14.34 -27.67 -9.55
N ILE A 312 -13.82 -27.85 -10.78
CA ILE A 312 -14.64 -27.87 -11.99
C ILE A 312 -15.40 -29.20 -12.04
N PRO A 313 -16.77 -29.18 -12.10
CA PRO A 313 -17.56 -30.39 -12.22
C PRO A 313 -17.22 -31.21 -13.46
N GLU A 314 -17.08 -32.52 -13.30
CA GLU A 314 -16.73 -33.43 -14.41
C GLU A 314 -17.84 -33.50 -15.45
N ASP A 315 -19.10 -33.35 -15.05
CA ASP A 315 -20.29 -33.35 -15.89
C ASP A 315 -20.20 -32.36 -17.07
N LEU A 316 -19.53 -31.21 -16.87
CA LEU A 316 -19.29 -30.23 -17.95
C LEU A 316 -18.43 -30.81 -19.07
N TYR A 317 -17.45 -31.62 -18.72
CA TYR A 317 -16.56 -32.27 -19.71
C TYR A 317 -17.24 -33.47 -20.38
N GLU A 318 -18.11 -34.18 -19.66
CA GLU A 318 -18.89 -35.29 -20.19
C GLU A 318 -19.93 -34.80 -21.21
N ALA A 319 -20.71 -33.77 -20.85
CA ALA A 319 -21.66 -33.14 -21.77
C ALA A 319 -20.95 -32.63 -23.04
N ALA A 320 -19.83 -31.92 -22.91
CA ALA A 320 -19.04 -31.47 -24.07
C ALA A 320 -18.49 -32.62 -24.90
N THR A 321 -18.25 -33.80 -24.29
CA THR A 321 -17.83 -34.99 -25.06
C THR A 321 -18.97 -35.56 -25.89
N ILE A 322 -20.18 -35.59 -25.33
CA ILE A 322 -21.41 -36.03 -26.06
C ILE A 322 -21.69 -35.10 -27.22
N ASP A 323 -21.45 -33.78 -27.05
CA ASP A 323 -21.57 -32.77 -28.12
C ASP A 323 -20.42 -32.81 -29.14
N GLY A 324 -19.48 -33.77 -29.04
CA GLY A 324 -18.38 -33.95 -29.98
C GLY A 324 -17.23 -32.93 -29.84
N ALA A 325 -17.12 -32.21 -28.70
CA ALA A 325 -16.08 -31.21 -28.51
C ALA A 325 -14.68 -31.85 -28.39
N THR A 326 -13.71 -31.30 -29.11
CA THR A 326 -12.30 -31.69 -29.05
C THR A 326 -11.67 -31.22 -27.70
N SER A 327 -10.53 -31.80 -27.32
CA SER A 327 -9.79 -31.41 -26.11
C SER A 327 -9.43 -29.92 -26.09
N LEU A 328 -9.09 -29.34 -27.26
CA LEU A 328 -8.77 -27.93 -27.38
C LEU A 328 -10.03 -27.04 -27.18
N GLN A 329 -11.18 -27.47 -27.70
CA GLN A 329 -12.44 -26.76 -27.50
C GLN A 329 -12.86 -26.80 -26.03
N LYS A 330 -12.75 -27.95 -25.34
CA LYS A 330 -12.99 -28.07 -23.90
C LYS A 330 -12.05 -27.16 -23.10
N PHE A 331 -10.77 -27.13 -23.43
CA PHE A 331 -9.82 -26.23 -22.78
C PHE A 331 -10.20 -24.76 -22.99
N LYS A 332 -10.44 -24.35 -24.25
CA LYS A 332 -10.69 -22.94 -24.58
C LYS A 332 -12.02 -22.42 -24.07
N ASN A 333 -13.07 -23.26 -24.11
CA ASN A 333 -14.45 -22.84 -23.84
C ASN A 333 -14.94 -23.17 -22.41
N ILE A 334 -14.33 -24.13 -21.72
CA ILE A 334 -14.70 -24.54 -20.36
C ILE A 334 -13.56 -24.24 -19.39
N THR A 335 -12.39 -24.86 -19.57
CA THR A 335 -11.33 -24.87 -18.59
C THR A 335 -10.70 -23.47 -18.41
N LEU A 336 -10.23 -22.86 -19.47
CA LEU A 336 -9.51 -21.58 -19.41
C LEU A 336 -10.39 -20.42 -18.90
N PRO A 337 -11.63 -20.24 -19.36
CA PRO A 337 -12.52 -19.20 -18.83
C PRO A 337 -12.80 -19.35 -17.34
N LEU A 338 -13.06 -20.57 -16.88
CA LEU A 338 -13.30 -20.84 -15.45
C LEU A 338 -12.05 -20.59 -14.59
N ILE A 339 -10.87 -21.00 -15.07
CA ILE A 339 -9.61 -20.68 -14.40
C ILE A 339 -9.45 -19.17 -14.30
N LEU A 340 -9.49 -18.45 -15.41
CA LEU A 340 -9.26 -17.00 -15.46
C LEU A 340 -10.26 -16.23 -14.59
N TYR A 341 -11.53 -16.65 -14.58
CA TYR A 341 -12.54 -16.04 -13.71
C TYR A 341 -12.21 -16.26 -12.23
N SER A 342 -11.89 -17.49 -11.85
CA SER A 342 -11.64 -17.85 -10.45
C SER A 342 -10.36 -17.21 -9.88
N ILE A 343 -9.28 -17.10 -10.70
CA ILE A 343 -8.01 -16.53 -10.26
C ILE A 343 -7.84 -15.04 -10.64
N ALA A 344 -8.87 -14.39 -11.19
CA ALA A 344 -8.80 -13.00 -11.62
C ALA A 344 -8.24 -12.04 -10.55
N PRO A 345 -8.66 -12.08 -9.26
CA PRO A 345 -8.08 -11.25 -8.21
C PRO A 345 -6.58 -11.52 -7.99
N ILE A 346 -6.17 -12.78 -8.13
CA ILE A 346 -4.77 -13.21 -7.98
C ILE A 346 -3.92 -12.71 -9.14
N ILE A 347 -4.45 -12.76 -10.36
CA ILE A 347 -3.79 -12.19 -11.55
C ILE A 347 -3.50 -10.70 -11.32
N ILE A 348 -4.48 -9.94 -10.84
CA ILE A 348 -4.32 -8.51 -10.56
C ILE A 348 -3.22 -8.26 -9.51
N THR A 349 -3.26 -9.00 -8.41
CA THR A 349 -2.23 -8.89 -7.36
C THR A 349 -0.83 -9.25 -7.88
N GLN A 350 -0.72 -10.20 -8.81
CA GLN A 350 0.56 -10.60 -9.39
C GLN A 350 1.20 -9.48 -10.23
N TYR A 351 0.40 -8.75 -11.01
CA TYR A 351 0.89 -7.57 -11.73
C TYR A 351 1.33 -6.46 -10.76
N THR A 352 0.55 -6.20 -9.72
CA THR A 352 0.91 -5.21 -8.69
C THR A 352 2.18 -5.60 -7.93
N PHE A 353 2.34 -6.88 -7.61
CA PHE A 353 3.54 -7.40 -6.96
C PHE A 353 4.79 -7.20 -7.82
N ASN A 354 4.75 -7.58 -9.11
CA ASN A 354 5.89 -7.42 -10.00
C ASN A 354 6.22 -5.95 -10.27
N PHE A 355 5.21 -5.07 -10.31
CA PHE A 355 5.43 -3.63 -10.47
C PHE A 355 6.29 -3.04 -9.33
N ASN A 356 6.16 -3.57 -8.12
CA ASN A 356 6.88 -3.14 -6.93
C ASN A 356 7.97 -4.14 -6.48
N ASN A 357 8.40 -5.07 -7.33
CA ASN A 357 9.31 -6.15 -6.94
C ASN A 357 10.76 -5.67 -6.86
N PHE A 358 11.06 -4.93 -5.79
CA PHE A 358 12.40 -4.43 -5.49
C PHE A 358 13.43 -5.55 -5.35
N ASN A 359 13.06 -6.64 -4.64
CA ASN A 359 14.02 -7.64 -4.20
C ASN A 359 14.80 -8.30 -5.33
N ILE A 360 14.10 -8.76 -6.37
CA ILE A 360 14.78 -9.44 -7.47
C ILE A 360 15.69 -8.49 -8.26
N ILE A 361 15.24 -7.26 -8.51
CA ILE A 361 16.03 -6.27 -9.26
C ILE A 361 17.30 -5.91 -8.50
N TYR A 362 17.16 -5.65 -7.17
CA TYR A 362 18.28 -5.19 -6.36
C TYR A 362 19.25 -6.34 -6.01
N LEU A 363 18.75 -7.51 -5.63
CA LEU A 363 19.59 -8.64 -5.24
C LEU A 363 20.28 -9.30 -6.42
N PHE A 364 19.68 -9.28 -7.61
CA PHE A 364 20.27 -9.94 -8.78
C PHE A 364 21.48 -9.17 -9.34
N ASN A 365 21.36 -7.87 -9.55
CA ASN A 365 22.44 -7.05 -10.12
C ASN A 365 22.37 -5.58 -9.67
N ALA A 366 21.82 -5.30 -8.49
CA ALA A 366 21.63 -3.93 -7.96
C ALA A 366 21.02 -2.95 -8.98
N GLY A 367 20.12 -3.44 -9.86
CA GLY A 367 19.53 -2.65 -10.95
C GLY A 367 20.47 -2.39 -12.14
N GLY A 368 21.68 -2.97 -12.14
CA GLY A 368 22.69 -2.80 -13.20
C GLY A 368 22.32 -3.44 -14.53
N PRO A 369 23.21 -3.38 -15.50
CA PRO A 369 24.47 -2.61 -15.51
C PRO A 369 24.26 -1.09 -15.50
N ALA A 370 25.33 -0.34 -15.19
CA ALA A 370 25.31 1.12 -15.26
C ALA A 370 25.03 1.59 -16.70
N VAL A 371 24.22 2.64 -16.82
CA VAL A 371 23.87 3.25 -18.13
C VAL A 371 24.50 4.64 -18.19
N PRO A 372 25.33 4.94 -19.21
CA PRO A 372 25.85 6.28 -19.41
C PRO A 372 24.73 7.32 -19.46
N SER A 373 24.96 8.49 -18.85
CA SER A 373 23.99 9.60 -18.84
C SER A 373 22.64 9.29 -18.15
N SER A 374 22.59 8.27 -17.28
CA SER A 374 21.41 7.93 -16.48
C SER A 374 21.77 7.84 -15.01
N THR A 375 20.87 8.23 -14.15
CA THR A 375 20.99 8.04 -12.69
C THR A 375 20.45 6.68 -12.22
N ALA A 376 19.90 5.90 -13.14
CA ALA A 376 19.44 4.53 -12.94
C ALA A 376 20.31 3.54 -13.74
N GLY A 377 20.35 2.29 -13.29
CA GLY A 377 20.93 1.21 -14.07
C GLY A 377 19.97 0.63 -15.09
N GLY A 378 20.49 -0.21 -15.98
CA GLY A 378 19.78 -0.74 -17.15
C GLY A 378 18.60 -1.68 -16.84
N THR A 379 18.49 -2.15 -15.58
CA THR A 379 17.39 -3.00 -15.13
C THR A 379 16.63 -2.41 -13.95
N ASP A 380 16.95 -1.18 -13.53
CA ASP A 380 16.19 -0.53 -12.48
C ASP A 380 14.72 -0.37 -12.87
N ILE A 381 13.84 -0.71 -11.96
CA ILE A 381 12.43 -0.32 -11.98
C ILE A 381 12.23 0.89 -11.06
N LEU A 382 11.08 1.54 -11.12
CA LEU A 382 10.86 2.79 -10.36
C LEU A 382 11.20 2.64 -8.88
N VAL A 383 10.77 1.56 -8.23
CA VAL A 383 11.02 1.36 -6.79
C VAL A 383 12.51 1.16 -6.47
N SER A 384 13.28 0.48 -7.31
CA SER A 384 14.71 0.27 -7.08
C SER A 384 15.52 1.53 -7.36
N TRP A 385 15.14 2.32 -8.35
CA TRP A 385 15.73 3.62 -8.61
C TRP A 385 15.46 4.63 -7.48
N ILE A 386 14.22 4.73 -7.00
CA ILE A 386 13.86 5.54 -5.83
C ILE A 386 14.72 5.17 -4.60
N TYR A 387 14.91 3.88 -4.36
CA TYR A 387 15.78 3.40 -3.28
C TYR A 387 17.23 3.89 -3.44
N LYS A 388 17.78 3.82 -4.65
CA LYS A 388 19.15 4.32 -4.92
C LYS A 388 19.27 5.83 -4.74
N LEU A 389 18.28 6.59 -5.20
CA LEU A 389 18.23 8.04 -5.01
C LEU A 389 18.27 8.40 -3.52
N THR A 390 17.50 7.66 -2.70
CA THR A 390 17.46 7.88 -1.26
C THR A 390 18.75 7.45 -0.56
N MET A 391 19.18 6.20 -0.77
CA MET A 391 20.20 5.57 0.05
C MET A 391 21.64 5.77 -0.48
N GLN A 392 21.79 5.98 -1.78
CA GLN A 392 23.12 6.13 -2.39
C GLN A 392 23.41 7.56 -2.81
N SER A 393 22.40 8.30 -3.26
CA SER A 393 22.58 9.64 -3.82
C SER A 393 22.16 10.77 -2.88
N GLY A 394 21.48 10.48 -1.75
CA GLY A 394 21.00 11.48 -0.81
C GLY A 394 19.97 12.47 -1.40
N GLN A 395 19.26 12.07 -2.46
CA GLN A 395 18.25 12.89 -3.16
C GLN A 395 16.86 12.61 -2.58
N TYR A 396 16.64 12.98 -1.31
CA TYR A 396 15.44 12.56 -0.55
C TYR A 396 14.15 13.17 -1.08
N ALA A 397 14.14 14.48 -1.35
CA ALA A 397 12.94 15.16 -1.87
C ALA A 397 12.57 14.68 -3.28
N LEU A 398 13.56 14.44 -4.14
CA LEU A 398 13.36 13.92 -5.49
C LEU A 398 12.82 12.48 -5.43
N ALA A 399 13.38 11.64 -4.56
CA ALA A 399 12.91 10.28 -4.33
C ALA A 399 11.46 10.28 -3.80
N ALA A 400 11.12 11.19 -2.89
CA ALA A 400 9.75 11.38 -2.41
C ALA A 400 8.80 11.83 -3.54
N ALA A 401 9.24 12.74 -4.41
CA ALA A 401 8.45 13.20 -5.56
C ALA A 401 8.16 12.05 -6.55
N LEU A 402 9.16 11.22 -6.85
CA LEU A 402 8.99 10.01 -7.66
C LEU A 402 8.07 9.00 -7.00
N THR A 403 8.17 8.82 -5.67
CA THR A 403 7.27 7.94 -4.90
C THR A 403 5.83 8.42 -4.98
N LEU A 404 5.59 9.74 -4.93
CA LEU A 404 4.26 10.32 -5.10
C LEU A 404 3.69 10.03 -6.50
N LEU A 405 4.49 10.25 -7.56
CA LEU A 405 4.07 9.95 -8.94
C LEU A 405 3.76 8.45 -9.13
N LEU A 406 4.62 7.57 -8.59
CA LEU A 406 4.41 6.13 -8.57
C LEU A 406 3.09 5.78 -7.87
N SER A 407 2.83 6.36 -6.69
CA SER A 407 1.63 6.11 -5.90
C SER A 407 0.37 6.54 -6.65
N ILE A 408 0.37 7.71 -7.28
CA ILE A 408 -0.74 8.20 -8.10
C ILE A 408 -1.02 7.23 -9.26
N PHE A 409 0.03 6.74 -9.92
CA PHE A 409 -0.10 5.78 -11.02
C PHE A 409 -0.71 4.45 -10.54
N VAL A 410 -0.19 3.88 -9.45
CA VAL A 410 -0.69 2.62 -8.87
C VAL A 410 -2.13 2.75 -8.39
N ILE A 411 -2.46 3.84 -7.68
CA ILE A 411 -3.82 4.10 -7.20
C ILE A 411 -4.77 4.27 -8.40
N GLY A 412 -4.34 4.99 -9.44
CA GLY A 412 -5.14 5.17 -10.66
C GLY A 412 -5.48 3.83 -11.34
N ILE A 413 -4.50 2.94 -11.48
CA ILE A 413 -4.71 1.59 -12.02
C ILE A 413 -5.63 0.78 -11.10
N ALA A 414 -5.40 0.81 -9.79
CA ALA A 414 -6.21 0.07 -8.82
C ALA A 414 -7.69 0.50 -8.87
N ILE A 415 -7.97 1.80 -8.89
CA ILE A 415 -9.33 2.34 -9.01
C ILE A 415 -9.96 1.91 -10.34
N TRP A 416 -9.21 1.99 -11.45
CA TRP A 416 -9.70 1.59 -12.76
C TRP A 416 -10.05 0.09 -12.82
N GLN A 417 -9.19 -0.78 -12.27
CA GLN A 417 -9.41 -2.22 -12.16
C GLN A 417 -10.62 -2.53 -11.27
N PHE A 418 -10.69 -1.88 -10.10
CA PHE A 418 -11.79 -2.05 -9.14
C PHE A 418 -13.15 -1.76 -9.79
N ARG A 419 -13.25 -0.68 -10.54
CA ARG A 419 -14.48 -0.29 -11.24
C ARG A 419 -14.90 -1.27 -12.34
N ARG A 420 -13.96 -2.03 -12.92
CA ARG A 420 -14.24 -3.00 -14.02
C ARG A 420 -14.53 -4.41 -13.55
N THR A 421 -14.11 -4.80 -12.36
CA THR A 421 -14.24 -6.16 -11.86
C THR A 421 -15.65 -6.37 -11.27
N LYS A 422 -16.48 -7.21 -11.92
CA LYS A 422 -17.85 -7.52 -11.47
C LYS A 422 -17.92 -8.16 -10.08
N SER A 423 -16.88 -8.88 -9.67
CA SER A 423 -16.78 -9.54 -8.36
C SER A 423 -16.94 -8.60 -7.15
N PHE A 424 -16.80 -7.30 -7.35
CA PHE A 424 -17.01 -6.28 -6.30
C PHE A 424 -18.40 -5.63 -6.37
N LYS A 425 -19.19 -5.88 -7.42
CA LYS A 425 -20.55 -5.32 -7.54
C LYS A 425 -21.62 -6.11 -6.78
N GLU A 426 -21.31 -7.34 -6.35
CA GLU A 426 -22.23 -8.21 -5.61
C GLU A 426 -22.11 -8.07 -4.08
N VAL A 427 -21.23 -7.20 -3.58
CA VAL A 427 -21.00 -6.98 -2.13
C VAL A 427 -21.59 -5.64 -1.65
N VAL A 428 -22.34 -4.91 -2.50
CA VAL A 428 -23.02 -3.66 -2.10
C VAL A 428 -24.53 -3.83 -2.21
#